data_e9762ad044f8c7ea5f6787b27dd528fb
#
_entry.id   e9762ad044f8c7ea5f6787b27dd528fb
#
_cell.length_a   1.000
_cell.length_b   1.000
_cell.length_c   1.000
_cell.angle_alpha   90.00
_cell.angle_beta   90.00
_cell.angle_gamma   90.00
#
_symmetry.space_group_name_H-M   'P 1'
#
loop_
_entity.id
_entity.type
_entity.pdbx_description
1 polymer ?
#
loop_
_entity_poly.entity_id
_entity_poly.type
_entity_poly.pdbx_seq_one_letter_code
_entity_poly.pdbx_strand_id
1 'polypeptide(L)'
;MKYTLSFLLFFLLSSLHAQNEPWRNDYKQVNDFYDGLAAVWLHNGKWGFVNEKGTLVIPAEFDYTYSFDEGVSRVVRNDLYGLIDKKGKFIVPCQYKSIGPCVGGFLSVQDLKTGKEGFIDKTGKIVVPIKYDSVDRFFDGMALVYKRNAGCGYVNTTGKEVIPLQYDNGWAFERGTVPVKKNNKWGFINKKNKPLTSFVYDDAQPFEEGFSVVTKDDKKGFVNPQGKEMVPLVYENAEKFSEGLAAVKKEGKWGYIDTEGKVVIPFAYSYAGRFEEGAAYVSIYDATFAIDKTGNCVRYCEQLEKDKAQKPKKGWRSCYEFIGKTTDNFTVVGNGSLQGLVDKRGREVIPTKFTQVWVAFNHAFVVLDSKQGMFDLKGKEVIPVIYDRLIPNELKGGDFILLTMREFFSSVLTKEGKVIVPENFYTHIEIEDYLEQGIIPVYREGKVGLYNLEGKELLPIKFDKIWPTHSEKAAVEVFYQGESFYIDREGKCVEDCQNTPKE
;
A
#
# COMPACT_ATOMS: atom_id res chain seq x y z
N MET A 1 -30.22 28.19 14.15
CA MET A 1 -28.86 28.65 13.81
C MET A 1 -28.12 29.41 14.93
N LYS A 2 -28.53 29.34 16.19
CA LYS A 2 -27.82 29.94 17.34
C LYS A 2 -27.21 28.95 18.36
N TYR A 3 -27.45 27.65 18.19
CA TYR A 3 -26.95 26.62 19.13
C TYR A 3 -25.71 25.85 18.64
N THR A 4 -25.36 25.91 17.35
CA THR A 4 -24.19 25.24 16.78
C THR A 4 -22.86 25.99 16.99
N LEU A 5 -22.92 27.33 17.12
CA LEU A 5 -21.69 28.12 17.36
C LEU A 5 -21.20 28.05 18.81
N SER A 6 -22.12 27.81 19.78
CA SER A 6 -21.77 27.71 21.22
C SER A 6 -21.06 26.38 21.53
N PHE A 7 -21.37 25.29 20.83
CA PHE A 7 -20.74 23.97 21.06
C PHE A 7 -19.31 23.91 20.48
N LEU A 8 -19.09 24.53 19.30
CA LEU A 8 -17.72 24.59 18.72
C LEU A 8 -16.78 25.50 19.52
N LEU A 9 -17.28 26.61 20.08
CA LEU A 9 -16.48 27.51 20.92
C LEU A 9 -16.11 26.85 22.27
N PHE A 10 -16.98 26.01 22.82
CA PHE A 10 -16.73 25.27 24.08
C PHE A 10 -15.67 24.17 23.88
N PHE A 11 -15.67 23.49 22.73
CA PHE A 11 -14.64 22.49 22.39
C PHE A 11 -13.27 23.14 22.08
N LEU A 12 -13.25 24.29 21.40
CA LEU A 12 -12.00 25.04 21.14
C LEU A 12 -11.41 25.67 22.40
N LEU A 13 -12.24 26.14 23.33
CA LEU A 13 -11.78 26.68 24.61
C LEU A 13 -11.31 25.57 25.58
N SER A 14 -11.92 24.39 25.55
CA SER A 14 -11.48 23.26 26.38
C SER A 14 -10.16 22.66 25.88
N SER A 15 -9.92 22.63 24.56
CA SER A 15 -8.64 22.16 23.99
C SER A 15 -7.48 23.13 24.25
N LEU A 16 -7.72 24.44 24.25
CA LEU A 16 -6.71 25.46 24.56
C LEU A 16 -6.37 25.51 26.07
N HIS A 17 -7.31 25.22 26.97
CA HIS A 17 -7.03 25.13 28.41
C HIS A 17 -6.24 23.88 28.77
N ALA A 18 -6.51 22.75 28.10
CA ALA A 18 -5.82 21.47 28.36
C ALA A 18 -4.32 21.47 27.98
N GLN A 19 -3.86 22.42 27.14
CA GLN A 19 -2.46 22.48 26.72
C GLN A 19 -1.55 23.30 27.66
N ASN A 20 -2.09 24.12 28.59
CA ASN A 20 -1.33 25.03 29.45
C ASN A 20 -1.30 24.61 30.95
N GLU A 21 -1.58 23.39 31.26
CA GLU A 21 -1.52 22.89 32.63
C GLU A 21 -0.06 22.76 33.10
N PRO A 22 0.35 23.44 34.20
CA PRO A 22 1.75 23.51 34.65
C PRO A 22 2.41 22.15 34.88
N TRP A 23 1.65 21.16 35.35
CA TRP A 23 2.11 19.79 35.61
C TRP A 23 2.60 19.05 34.36
N ARG A 24 2.19 19.49 33.15
CA ARG A 24 2.67 18.87 31.89
C ARG A 24 4.17 19.01 31.73
N ASN A 25 4.77 20.02 32.30
CA ASN A 25 6.23 20.26 32.26
C ASN A 25 7.05 19.27 33.12
N ASP A 26 6.38 18.51 33.99
CA ASP A 26 7.00 17.46 34.81
C ASP A 26 7.32 16.21 34.00
N TYR A 27 6.81 16.13 32.76
CA TYR A 27 6.94 14.99 31.87
C TYR A 27 7.65 15.38 30.57
N LYS A 28 8.39 14.43 29.98
CA LYS A 28 9.01 14.62 28.64
C LYS A 28 7.97 14.75 27.55
N GLN A 29 6.84 14.01 27.70
CA GLN A 29 5.73 14.02 26.78
C GLN A 29 4.44 13.68 27.52
N VAL A 30 3.37 14.33 27.12
CA VAL A 30 2.00 14.05 27.60
C VAL A 30 1.12 13.92 26.35
N ASN A 31 0.51 12.76 26.17
CA ASN A 31 -0.41 12.52 25.07
C ASN A 31 -1.80 13.09 25.40
N ASP A 32 -2.72 13.02 24.45
CA ASP A 32 -4.11 13.40 24.67
C ASP A 32 -4.82 12.44 25.63
N PHE A 33 -5.85 12.96 26.31
CA PHE A 33 -6.67 12.17 27.23
C PHE A 33 -7.65 11.28 26.46
N TYR A 34 -7.61 10.02 26.79
CA TYR A 34 -8.58 9.02 26.33
C TYR A 34 -9.09 8.24 27.55
N ASP A 35 -10.38 8.04 27.63
CA ASP A 35 -11.02 7.36 28.77
C ASP A 35 -10.68 7.99 30.13
N GLY A 36 -10.34 9.30 30.19
CA GLY A 36 -9.98 10.05 31.40
C GLY A 36 -8.52 9.86 31.84
N LEU A 37 -7.68 9.23 31.05
CA LEU A 37 -6.24 9.04 31.29
C LEU A 37 -5.41 9.47 30.09
N ALA A 38 -4.24 10.08 30.38
CA ALA A 38 -3.25 10.43 29.37
C ALA A 38 -1.96 9.63 29.59
N ALA A 39 -1.41 9.07 28.53
CA ALA A 39 -0.09 8.46 28.59
C ALA A 39 0.97 9.54 28.74
N VAL A 40 1.93 9.34 29.64
CA VAL A 40 3.04 10.25 29.93
C VAL A 40 4.37 9.53 29.85
N TRP A 41 5.33 10.22 29.24
CA TRP A 41 6.72 9.75 29.17
C TRP A 41 7.56 10.49 30.20
N LEU A 42 8.17 9.76 31.10
CA LEU A 42 8.98 10.31 32.19
C LEU A 42 10.45 10.45 31.78
N HIS A 43 11.18 11.25 32.59
CA HIS A 43 12.61 11.48 32.40
C HIS A 43 13.47 10.21 32.57
N ASN A 44 12.95 9.19 33.27
CA ASN A 44 13.60 7.87 33.39
C ASN A 44 13.48 6.99 32.13
N GLY A 45 12.84 7.51 31.06
CA GLY A 45 12.66 6.79 29.80
C GLY A 45 11.48 5.80 29.80
N LYS A 46 10.63 5.78 30.84
CA LYS A 46 9.47 4.91 30.94
C LYS A 46 8.16 5.66 30.79
N TRP A 47 7.15 4.94 30.34
CA TRP A 47 5.78 5.42 30.18
C TRP A 47 4.88 4.98 31.33
N GLY A 48 3.97 5.86 31.73
CA GLY A 48 2.91 5.63 32.70
C GLY A 48 1.65 6.41 32.29
N PHE A 49 0.71 6.59 33.22
CA PHE A 49 -0.53 7.32 32.94
C PHE A 49 -0.88 8.29 34.06
N VAL A 50 -1.33 9.48 33.67
CA VAL A 50 -1.86 10.50 34.56
C VAL A 50 -3.36 10.68 34.38
N ASN A 51 -4.04 11.12 35.43
CA ASN A 51 -5.43 11.60 35.35
C ASN A 51 -5.45 13.08 34.89
N GLU A 52 -6.65 13.63 34.72
CA GLU A 52 -6.85 15.03 34.28
C GLU A 52 -6.24 16.08 35.22
N LYS A 53 -5.92 15.71 36.49
CA LYS A 53 -5.23 16.59 37.45
C LYS A 53 -3.69 16.48 37.36
N GLY A 54 -3.14 15.73 36.42
CA GLY A 54 -1.70 15.49 36.29
C GLY A 54 -1.14 14.49 37.30
N THR A 55 -1.98 13.84 38.10
CA THR A 55 -1.52 12.84 39.09
C THR A 55 -1.19 11.54 38.37
N LEU A 56 0.03 11.01 38.59
CA LEU A 56 0.45 9.71 38.07
C LEU A 56 -0.36 8.61 38.77
N VAL A 57 -1.30 8.00 38.07
CA VAL A 57 -2.21 6.96 38.58
C VAL A 57 -1.79 5.54 38.19
N ILE A 58 -1.04 5.39 37.09
CA ILE A 58 -0.39 4.16 36.69
C ILE A 58 1.11 4.43 36.61
N PRO A 59 1.94 3.74 37.42
CA PRO A 59 3.38 3.96 37.49
C PRO A 59 4.07 3.87 36.12
N ALA A 60 5.10 4.68 35.94
CA ALA A 60 5.90 4.67 34.71
C ALA A 60 6.93 3.53 34.76
N GLU A 61 6.51 2.39 34.25
CA GLU A 61 7.32 1.17 34.20
C GLU A 61 7.34 0.49 32.82
N PHE A 62 6.58 1.03 31.87
CA PHE A 62 6.48 0.48 30.54
C PHE A 62 7.51 1.10 29.59
N ASP A 63 7.99 0.31 28.63
CA ASP A 63 8.88 0.81 27.55
C ASP A 63 8.08 1.66 26.55
N TYR A 64 6.81 1.28 26.34
CA TYR A 64 5.86 2.05 25.54
C TYR A 64 4.42 1.77 26.00
N THR A 65 3.51 2.73 25.78
CA THR A 65 2.07 2.58 26.02
C THR A 65 1.26 3.19 24.87
N TYR A 66 0.09 2.66 24.67
CA TYR A 66 -0.93 3.24 23.80
C TYR A 66 -2.00 3.93 24.66
N SER A 67 -2.75 4.82 24.07
CA SER A 67 -3.90 5.44 24.75
C SER A 67 -4.90 4.38 25.18
N PHE A 68 -5.66 4.67 26.26
CA PHE A 68 -6.79 3.84 26.61
C PHE A 68 -7.85 3.90 25.52
N ASP A 69 -8.42 2.75 25.22
CA ASP A 69 -9.49 2.59 24.23
C ASP A 69 -10.45 1.50 24.75
N GLU A 70 -11.74 1.81 24.79
CA GLU A 70 -12.77 0.93 25.34
C GLU A 70 -12.44 0.37 26.76
N GLY A 71 -11.74 1.14 27.59
CA GLY A 71 -11.39 0.81 28.98
C GLY A 71 -10.13 -0.01 29.18
N VAL A 72 -9.38 -0.31 28.14
CA VAL A 72 -8.12 -1.06 28.20
C VAL A 72 -6.99 -0.30 27.47
N SER A 73 -5.76 -0.54 27.88
CA SER A 73 -4.57 -0.01 27.16
C SER A 73 -3.58 -1.12 26.90
N ARG A 74 -2.97 -1.07 25.72
CA ARG A 74 -1.85 -1.90 25.34
C ARG A 74 -0.58 -1.29 25.90
N VAL A 75 0.24 -2.11 26.54
CA VAL A 75 1.55 -1.72 27.10
C VAL A 75 2.63 -2.63 26.59
N VAL A 76 3.85 -2.09 26.50
CA VAL A 76 5.03 -2.83 26.05
C VAL A 76 6.05 -2.85 27.17
N ARG A 77 6.59 -4.03 27.46
CA ARG A 77 7.71 -4.22 28.39
C ARG A 77 8.63 -5.33 27.83
N ASN A 78 9.92 -5.03 27.72
CA ASN A 78 10.91 -5.96 27.13
C ASN A 78 10.50 -6.47 25.75
N ASP A 79 10.07 -5.55 24.87
CA ASP A 79 9.57 -5.80 23.50
C ASP A 79 8.33 -6.69 23.40
N LEU A 80 7.70 -7.01 24.52
CA LEU A 80 6.48 -7.82 24.57
C LEU A 80 5.27 -6.96 24.94
N TYR A 81 4.16 -7.25 24.29
CA TYR A 81 2.88 -6.58 24.48
C TYR A 81 2.06 -7.25 25.56
N GLY A 82 1.47 -6.44 26.41
CA GLY A 82 0.47 -6.79 27.41
C GLY A 82 -0.76 -5.88 27.33
N LEU A 83 -1.75 -6.16 28.14
CA LEU A 83 -2.99 -5.40 28.25
C LEU A 83 -3.25 -5.07 29.71
N ILE A 84 -3.57 -3.81 30.01
CA ILE A 84 -3.91 -3.36 31.37
C ILE A 84 -5.30 -2.71 31.40
N ASP A 85 -5.91 -2.71 32.58
CA ASP A 85 -7.13 -1.95 32.92
C ASP A 85 -6.76 -0.51 33.33
N LYS A 86 -7.76 0.33 33.55
CA LYS A 86 -7.60 1.73 34.01
C LYS A 86 -6.97 1.88 35.42
N LYS A 87 -6.83 0.79 36.18
CA LYS A 87 -6.12 0.79 37.46
C LYS A 87 -4.65 0.35 37.31
N GLY A 88 -4.20 0.08 36.10
CA GLY A 88 -2.86 -0.44 35.80
C GLY A 88 -2.69 -1.94 36.07
N LYS A 89 -3.79 -2.65 36.42
CA LYS A 89 -3.75 -4.09 36.61
C LYS A 89 -3.64 -4.80 35.26
N PHE A 90 -2.69 -5.73 35.14
CA PHE A 90 -2.59 -6.58 33.98
C PHE A 90 -3.84 -7.45 33.80
N ILE A 91 -4.49 -7.29 32.66
CA ILE A 91 -5.49 -8.20 32.11
C ILE A 91 -4.76 -9.34 31.39
N VAL A 92 -3.73 -8.97 30.61
CA VAL A 92 -2.82 -9.89 29.91
C VAL A 92 -1.40 -9.47 30.23
N PRO A 93 -0.56 -10.34 30.80
CA PRO A 93 0.87 -10.07 30.98
C PRO A 93 1.55 -9.74 29.64
N CYS A 94 2.70 -9.04 29.68
CA CYS A 94 3.52 -8.78 28.49
C CYS A 94 4.13 -10.10 27.98
N GLN A 95 3.46 -10.73 27.03
CA GLN A 95 3.82 -12.07 26.53
C GLN A 95 3.61 -12.23 25.01
N TYR A 96 2.85 -11.34 24.38
CA TYR A 96 2.59 -11.40 22.95
C TYR A 96 3.66 -10.60 22.17
N LYS A 97 3.97 -11.05 20.96
CA LYS A 97 4.81 -10.30 20.02
C LYS A 97 4.15 -9.00 19.59
N SER A 98 2.83 -8.99 19.46
CA SER A 98 2.01 -7.81 19.22
C SER A 98 0.59 -7.97 19.72
N ILE A 99 -0.05 -6.84 20.06
CA ILE A 99 -1.49 -6.74 20.32
C ILE A 99 -2.01 -5.59 19.47
N GLY A 100 -2.99 -5.85 18.62
CA GLY A 100 -3.66 -4.83 17.78
C GLY A 100 -4.58 -3.91 18.59
N PRO A 101 -5.11 -2.82 17.99
CA PRO A 101 -6.06 -1.93 18.65
C PRO A 101 -7.35 -2.67 19.03
N CYS A 102 -8.02 -2.17 20.08
CA CYS A 102 -9.33 -2.66 20.48
C CYS A 102 -10.38 -2.18 19.48
N VAL A 103 -11.10 -3.08 18.85
CA VAL A 103 -12.17 -2.74 17.91
C VAL A 103 -13.39 -3.59 18.26
N GLY A 104 -14.45 -2.93 18.74
CA GLY A 104 -15.68 -3.61 19.14
C GLY A 104 -15.46 -4.66 20.23
N GLY A 105 -14.51 -4.41 21.15
CA GLY A 105 -14.19 -5.30 22.26
C GLY A 105 -13.21 -6.43 21.94
N PHE A 106 -12.64 -6.49 20.74
CA PHE A 106 -11.71 -7.53 20.32
C PHE A 106 -10.35 -6.94 19.98
N LEU A 107 -9.27 -7.66 20.33
CA LEU A 107 -7.89 -7.30 20.03
C LEU A 107 -7.21 -8.48 19.31
N SER A 108 -6.60 -8.23 18.18
CA SER A 108 -5.74 -9.24 17.55
C SER A 108 -4.47 -9.43 18.38
N VAL A 109 -4.00 -10.66 18.48
CA VAL A 109 -2.75 -11.00 19.18
C VAL A 109 -1.89 -11.89 18.33
N GLN A 110 -0.56 -11.67 18.39
CA GLN A 110 0.42 -12.51 17.72
C GLN A 110 1.28 -13.24 18.77
N ASP A 111 1.31 -14.55 18.69
CA ASP A 111 2.14 -15.38 19.58
C ASP A 111 3.62 -15.22 19.23
N LEU A 112 4.45 -15.08 20.27
CA LEU A 112 5.89 -14.83 20.14
C LEU A 112 6.63 -15.98 19.46
N LYS A 113 6.28 -17.23 19.78
CA LYS A 113 7.06 -18.41 19.35
C LYS A 113 6.67 -18.87 17.95
N THR A 114 5.36 -18.87 17.69
CA THR A 114 4.81 -19.41 16.43
C THR A 114 4.59 -18.36 15.37
N GLY A 115 4.55 -17.06 15.76
CA GLY A 115 4.17 -15.95 14.90
C GLY A 115 2.70 -16.00 14.44
N LYS A 116 1.91 -16.94 14.96
CA LYS A 116 0.48 -17.08 14.61
C LYS A 116 -0.37 -16.04 15.31
N GLU A 117 -1.50 -15.74 14.68
CA GLU A 117 -2.44 -14.72 15.12
C GLU A 117 -3.79 -15.30 15.48
N GLY A 118 -4.50 -14.59 16.32
CA GLY A 118 -5.87 -14.85 16.76
C GLY A 118 -6.45 -13.63 17.45
N PHE A 119 -7.53 -13.79 18.20
CA PHE A 119 -8.14 -12.68 18.95
C PHE A 119 -8.38 -13.03 20.39
N ILE A 120 -8.18 -12.03 21.24
CA ILE A 120 -8.66 -11.99 22.62
C ILE A 120 -9.77 -10.94 22.76
N ASP A 121 -10.60 -11.08 23.78
CA ASP A 121 -11.51 -10.03 24.22
C ASP A 121 -10.82 -9.10 25.25
N LYS A 122 -11.53 -8.05 25.70
CA LYS A 122 -11.03 -7.10 26.71
C LYS A 122 -10.73 -7.73 28.07
N THR A 123 -11.18 -8.96 28.33
CA THR A 123 -10.86 -9.70 29.55
C THR A 123 -9.61 -10.56 29.42
N GLY A 124 -9.00 -10.59 28.23
CA GLY A 124 -7.85 -11.42 27.92
C GLY A 124 -8.20 -12.85 27.52
N LYS A 125 -9.49 -13.19 27.43
CA LYS A 125 -9.94 -14.52 27.00
C LYS A 125 -9.71 -14.67 25.49
N ILE A 126 -9.08 -15.78 25.08
CA ILE A 126 -8.95 -16.12 23.67
C ILE A 126 -10.35 -16.42 23.09
N VAL A 127 -10.76 -15.61 22.14
CA VAL A 127 -12.02 -15.76 21.40
C VAL A 127 -11.78 -16.52 20.10
N VAL A 128 -10.77 -16.09 19.33
CA VAL A 128 -10.34 -16.78 18.13
C VAL A 128 -8.99 -17.45 18.42
N PRO A 129 -8.87 -18.78 18.23
CA PRO A 129 -7.62 -19.50 18.47
C PRO A 129 -6.44 -18.87 17.73
N ILE A 130 -5.27 -18.81 18.38
CA ILE A 130 -4.03 -18.26 17.81
C ILE A 130 -3.39 -19.34 16.94
N LYS A 131 -3.88 -19.47 15.70
CA LYS A 131 -3.49 -20.55 14.77
C LYS A 131 -3.39 -20.10 13.33
N TYR A 132 -3.78 -18.86 13.03
CA TYR A 132 -3.79 -18.28 11.70
C TYR A 132 -2.45 -17.60 11.40
N ASP A 133 -2.08 -17.48 10.15
CA ASP A 133 -0.90 -16.73 9.73
C ASP A 133 -1.15 -15.23 9.76
N SER A 134 -2.40 -14.82 9.54
CA SER A 134 -2.86 -13.45 9.65
C SER A 134 -4.34 -13.39 9.99
N VAL A 135 -4.75 -12.35 10.72
CA VAL A 135 -6.15 -12.01 10.98
C VAL A 135 -6.37 -10.52 10.74
N ASP A 136 -7.52 -10.15 10.18
CA ASP A 136 -7.94 -8.76 10.05
C ASP A 136 -9.01 -8.44 11.11
N ARG A 137 -9.23 -7.15 11.36
CA ARG A 137 -10.19 -6.68 12.36
C ARG A 137 -11.61 -7.19 12.09
N PHE A 138 -12.42 -7.25 13.14
CA PHE A 138 -13.84 -7.53 12.99
C PHE A 138 -14.56 -6.36 12.29
N PHE A 139 -15.23 -6.67 11.19
CA PHE A 139 -16.16 -5.79 10.50
C PHE A 139 -17.47 -6.53 10.31
N ASP A 140 -18.58 -5.84 10.61
CA ASP A 140 -19.92 -6.42 10.48
C ASP A 140 -20.05 -7.79 11.18
N GLY A 141 -19.33 -7.97 12.33
CA GLY A 141 -19.33 -9.19 13.13
C GLY A 141 -18.52 -10.37 12.57
N MET A 142 -17.72 -10.14 11.54
CA MET A 142 -16.86 -11.14 10.89
C MET A 142 -15.42 -10.63 10.79
N ALA A 143 -14.44 -11.49 10.99
CA ALA A 143 -13.03 -11.21 10.78
C ALA A 143 -12.47 -12.14 9.71
N LEU A 144 -11.73 -11.58 8.76
CA LEU A 144 -10.96 -12.35 7.79
C LEU A 144 -9.82 -13.05 8.52
N VAL A 145 -9.62 -14.31 8.23
CA VAL A 145 -8.51 -15.12 8.72
C VAL A 145 -7.81 -15.81 7.56
N TYR A 146 -6.50 -15.84 7.59
CA TYR A 146 -5.68 -16.45 6.57
C TYR A 146 -4.79 -17.55 7.14
N LYS A 147 -4.59 -18.61 6.39
CA LYS A 147 -3.64 -19.68 6.71
C LYS A 147 -2.91 -20.11 5.45
N ARG A 148 -1.58 -20.10 5.52
CA ARG A 148 -0.72 -20.54 4.43
C ARG A 148 -1.14 -21.93 3.94
N ASN A 149 -1.17 -22.13 2.65
CA ASN A 149 -1.57 -23.37 1.97
C ASN A 149 -3.05 -23.79 2.16
N ALA A 150 -3.86 -22.97 2.82
CA ALA A 150 -5.29 -23.22 2.99
C ALA A 150 -6.17 -22.06 2.49
N GLY A 151 -5.52 -20.87 2.25
CA GLY A 151 -6.22 -19.67 1.82
C GLY A 151 -6.86 -18.90 2.96
N CYS A 152 -7.90 -18.13 2.67
CA CYS A 152 -8.62 -17.33 3.64
C CYS A 152 -10.07 -17.78 3.83
N GLY A 153 -10.63 -17.42 4.97
CA GLY A 153 -12.01 -17.65 5.37
C GLY A 153 -12.41 -16.62 6.44
N TYR A 154 -13.52 -16.83 7.11
CA TYR A 154 -14.03 -15.86 8.09
C TYR A 154 -14.48 -16.52 9.37
N VAL A 155 -14.13 -15.89 10.47
CA VAL A 155 -14.59 -16.23 11.81
C VAL A 155 -15.59 -15.17 12.32
N ASN A 156 -16.54 -15.57 13.14
CA ASN A 156 -17.44 -14.64 13.82
C ASN A 156 -16.91 -14.23 15.20
N THR A 157 -17.62 -13.32 15.88
CA THR A 157 -17.28 -12.80 17.21
C THR A 157 -17.32 -13.85 18.33
N THR A 158 -17.80 -15.08 18.07
CA THR A 158 -17.69 -16.21 19.02
C THR A 158 -16.48 -17.10 18.74
N GLY A 159 -15.65 -16.77 17.73
CA GLY A 159 -14.49 -17.54 17.32
C GLY A 159 -14.80 -18.73 16.40
N LYS A 160 -16.08 -18.89 16.02
CA LYS A 160 -16.50 -19.94 15.08
C LYS A 160 -16.07 -19.58 13.67
N GLU A 161 -15.40 -20.49 12.98
CA GLU A 161 -15.16 -20.43 11.54
C GLU A 161 -16.50 -20.63 10.81
N VAL A 162 -17.08 -19.53 10.31
CA VAL A 162 -18.38 -19.52 9.63
C VAL A 162 -18.18 -19.76 8.14
N ILE A 163 -17.11 -19.21 7.58
CA ILE A 163 -16.71 -19.42 6.20
C ILE A 163 -15.36 -20.12 6.22
N PRO A 164 -15.28 -21.37 5.72
CA PRO A 164 -14.05 -22.15 5.71
C PRO A 164 -12.92 -21.47 4.93
N LEU A 165 -11.68 -21.84 5.24
CA LEU A 165 -10.49 -21.44 4.49
C LEU A 165 -10.55 -22.11 3.10
N GLN A 166 -11.06 -21.39 2.10
CA GLN A 166 -11.26 -21.93 0.74
C GLN A 166 -11.17 -20.87 -0.36
N TYR A 167 -10.88 -19.64 0.02
CA TYR A 167 -10.74 -18.53 -0.89
C TYR A 167 -9.27 -18.13 -1.02
N ASP A 168 -8.87 -17.68 -2.21
CA ASP A 168 -7.51 -17.21 -2.47
C ASP A 168 -7.25 -15.88 -1.75
N ASN A 169 -8.28 -15.02 -1.66
CA ASN A 169 -8.25 -13.71 -1.02
C ASN A 169 -9.66 -13.24 -0.64
N GLY A 170 -9.76 -12.18 0.17
CA GLY A 170 -11.04 -11.59 0.57
C GLY A 170 -10.84 -10.23 1.24
N TRP A 171 -11.93 -9.47 1.32
CA TRP A 171 -11.99 -8.19 1.99
C TRP A 171 -12.80 -8.27 3.29
N ALA A 172 -12.95 -7.14 3.98
CA ALA A 172 -13.83 -7.04 5.16
C ALA A 172 -15.31 -7.10 4.75
N PHE A 173 -16.15 -7.72 5.62
CA PHE A 173 -17.60 -7.71 5.45
C PHE A 173 -18.16 -6.31 5.61
N GLU A 174 -19.07 -5.94 4.72
CA GLU A 174 -19.87 -4.73 4.83
C GLU A 174 -21.32 -5.03 4.48
N ARG A 175 -22.25 -4.63 5.34
CA ARG A 175 -23.70 -4.82 5.16
C ARG A 175 -24.09 -6.25 4.77
N GLY A 176 -23.41 -7.24 5.37
CA GLY A 176 -23.69 -8.66 5.18
C GLY A 176 -23.07 -9.30 3.94
N THR A 177 -22.25 -8.58 3.19
CA THR A 177 -21.66 -9.03 1.92
C THR A 177 -20.17 -8.76 1.91
N VAL A 178 -19.42 -9.59 1.16
CA VAL A 178 -17.98 -9.42 0.99
C VAL A 178 -17.54 -9.91 -0.39
N PRO A 179 -16.64 -9.18 -1.07
CA PRO A 179 -15.93 -9.70 -2.22
C PRO A 179 -14.86 -10.70 -1.77
N VAL A 180 -14.82 -11.85 -2.41
CA VAL A 180 -13.80 -12.90 -2.19
C VAL A 180 -13.27 -13.40 -3.53
N LYS A 181 -12.01 -13.81 -3.53
CA LYS A 181 -11.34 -14.36 -4.71
C LYS A 181 -11.31 -15.89 -4.64
N LYS A 182 -11.68 -16.54 -5.72
CA LYS A 182 -11.63 -18.00 -5.85
C LYS A 182 -11.21 -18.37 -7.27
N ASN A 183 -10.20 -19.24 -7.39
CA ASN A 183 -9.65 -19.63 -8.69
C ASN A 183 -9.25 -18.41 -9.53
N ASN A 184 -8.57 -17.46 -8.89
CA ASN A 184 -8.08 -16.20 -9.47
C ASN A 184 -9.16 -15.23 -10.00
N LYS A 185 -10.45 -15.46 -9.72
CA LYS A 185 -11.56 -14.55 -10.05
C LYS A 185 -12.30 -14.12 -8.79
N TRP A 186 -12.74 -12.86 -8.79
CA TRP A 186 -13.54 -12.30 -7.70
C TRP A 186 -15.02 -12.56 -7.90
N GLY A 187 -15.72 -12.70 -6.79
CA GLY A 187 -17.15 -12.78 -6.70
C GLY A 187 -17.61 -12.32 -5.32
N PHE A 188 -18.89 -12.24 -5.08
CA PHE A 188 -19.45 -11.76 -3.83
C PHE A 188 -20.19 -12.89 -3.12
N ILE A 189 -20.01 -12.96 -1.79
CA ILE A 189 -20.70 -13.92 -0.94
C ILE A 189 -21.37 -13.20 0.25
N ASN A 190 -22.37 -13.84 0.84
CA ASN A 190 -22.97 -13.37 2.08
C ASN A 190 -22.36 -14.08 3.32
N LYS A 191 -22.75 -13.67 4.53
CA LYS A 191 -22.26 -14.25 5.81
C LYS A 191 -22.58 -15.76 5.98
N LYS A 192 -23.47 -16.33 5.16
CA LYS A 192 -23.76 -17.77 5.13
C LYS A 192 -22.94 -18.52 4.08
N ASN A 193 -21.92 -17.88 3.53
CA ASN A 193 -21.07 -18.39 2.44
C ASN A 193 -21.84 -18.70 1.15
N LYS A 194 -23.01 -18.07 0.94
CA LYS A 194 -23.79 -18.23 -0.28
C LYS A 194 -23.28 -17.23 -1.32
N PRO A 195 -22.88 -17.66 -2.53
CA PRO A 195 -22.56 -16.77 -3.63
C PRO A 195 -23.75 -15.88 -4.01
N LEU A 196 -23.49 -14.60 -4.17
CA LEU A 196 -24.43 -13.59 -4.66
C LEU A 196 -24.17 -13.29 -6.14
N THR A 197 -22.91 -13.48 -6.59
CA THR A 197 -22.52 -13.45 -8.00
C THR A 197 -21.74 -14.70 -8.36
N SER A 198 -21.58 -14.95 -9.66
CA SER A 198 -20.52 -15.86 -10.14
C SER A 198 -19.15 -15.24 -9.89
N PHE A 199 -18.10 -16.09 -9.83
CA PHE A 199 -16.70 -15.65 -9.72
C PHE A 199 -16.18 -15.36 -11.13
N VAL A 200 -16.41 -14.14 -11.60
CA VAL A 200 -16.14 -13.74 -13.00
C VAL A 200 -15.33 -12.46 -13.13
N TYR A 201 -15.18 -11.69 -12.03
CA TYR A 201 -14.47 -10.43 -12.06
C TYR A 201 -12.96 -10.66 -11.93
N ASP A 202 -12.18 -9.85 -12.64
CA ASP A 202 -10.72 -9.82 -12.53
C ASP A 202 -10.29 -9.14 -11.25
N ASP A 203 -11.05 -8.08 -10.84
CA ASP A 203 -10.87 -7.38 -9.58
C ASP A 203 -12.23 -6.98 -8.98
N ALA A 204 -12.28 -6.87 -7.64
CA ALA A 204 -13.41 -6.36 -6.90
C ALA A 204 -12.94 -5.66 -5.63
N GLN A 205 -13.31 -4.40 -5.47
CA GLN A 205 -12.92 -3.59 -4.32
C GLN A 205 -13.90 -3.76 -3.14
N PRO A 206 -13.48 -3.39 -1.91
CA PRO A 206 -14.42 -3.27 -0.80
C PRO A 206 -15.56 -2.32 -1.13
N PHE A 207 -16.74 -2.57 -0.55
CA PHE A 207 -17.88 -1.67 -0.68
C PHE A 207 -17.57 -0.31 -0.05
N GLU A 208 -18.05 0.75 -0.68
CA GLU A 208 -18.07 2.10 -0.15
C GLU A 208 -19.35 2.79 -0.62
N GLU A 209 -20.05 3.45 0.29
CA GLU A 209 -21.39 4.02 0.05
C GLU A 209 -22.41 3.03 -0.58
N GLY A 210 -22.21 1.73 -0.33
CA GLY A 210 -23.09 0.68 -0.86
C GLY A 210 -22.76 0.19 -2.26
N PHE A 211 -21.59 0.52 -2.80
CA PHE A 211 -21.12 0.06 -4.10
C PHE A 211 -19.71 -0.49 -4.03
N SER A 212 -19.45 -1.54 -4.80
CA SER A 212 -18.10 -2.06 -5.06
C SER A 212 -17.74 -1.80 -6.51
N VAL A 213 -16.57 -1.25 -6.75
CA VAL A 213 -15.97 -1.20 -8.09
C VAL A 213 -15.53 -2.60 -8.47
N VAL A 214 -15.97 -3.07 -9.61
CA VAL A 214 -15.55 -4.36 -10.18
C VAL A 214 -14.91 -4.16 -11.53
N THR A 215 -13.95 -5.03 -11.85
CA THR A 215 -13.25 -5.05 -13.15
C THR A 215 -13.51 -6.39 -13.83
N LYS A 216 -13.79 -6.36 -15.10
CA LYS A 216 -13.85 -7.54 -15.95
C LYS A 216 -13.49 -7.15 -17.39
N ASP A 217 -12.60 -7.93 -18.01
CA ASP A 217 -12.13 -7.68 -19.38
C ASP A 217 -11.65 -6.21 -19.57
N ASP A 218 -10.85 -5.71 -18.62
CA ASP A 218 -10.30 -4.34 -18.54
C ASP A 218 -11.36 -3.22 -18.48
N LYS A 219 -12.62 -3.58 -18.23
CA LYS A 219 -13.70 -2.60 -18.01
C LYS A 219 -14.16 -2.60 -16.57
N LYS A 220 -14.44 -1.42 -16.07
CA LYS A 220 -14.93 -1.19 -14.70
C LYS A 220 -16.41 -0.79 -14.70
N GLY A 221 -17.07 -1.20 -13.64
CA GLY A 221 -18.45 -0.87 -13.33
C GLY A 221 -18.71 -1.04 -11.84
N PHE A 222 -19.95 -1.04 -11.42
CA PHE A 222 -20.30 -1.09 -10.00
C PHE A 222 -21.38 -2.12 -9.71
N VAL A 223 -21.17 -2.87 -8.62
CA VAL A 223 -22.16 -3.78 -8.06
C VAL A 223 -22.60 -3.34 -6.67
N ASN A 224 -23.85 -3.62 -6.33
CA ASN A 224 -24.39 -3.37 -4.99
C ASN A 224 -24.15 -4.57 -4.05
N PRO A 225 -24.46 -4.48 -2.75
CA PRO A 225 -24.29 -5.57 -1.79
C PRO A 225 -25.15 -6.81 -2.07
N GLN A 226 -26.15 -6.75 -2.96
CA GLN A 226 -26.93 -7.89 -3.40
C GLN A 226 -26.30 -8.61 -4.60
N GLY A 227 -25.12 -8.13 -5.06
CA GLY A 227 -24.42 -8.66 -6.23
C GLY A 227 -25.03 -8.23 -7.57
N LYS A 228 -25.94 -7.24 -7.56
CA LYS A 228 -26.54 -6.71 -8.78
C LYS A 228 -25.61 -5.65 -9.38
N GLU A 229 -25.34 -5.77 -10.68
CA GLU A 229 -24.69 -4.73 -11.45
C GLU A 229 -25.59 -3.48 -11.52
N MET A 230 -25.18 -2.38 -10.94
CA MET A 230 -25.90 -1.12 -10.91
C MET A 230 -25.41 -0.17 -11.99
N VAL A 231 -24.12 -0.22 -12.28
CA VAL A 231 -23.47 0.54 -13.34
C VAL A 231 -22.69 -0.45 -14.22
N PRO A 232 -22.97 -0.49 -15.54
CA PRO A 232 -22.38 -1.49 -16.44
C PRO A 232 -20.86 -1.32 -16.54
N LEU A 233 -20.17 -2.44 -16.83
CA LEU A 233 -18.71 -2.50 -17.00
C LEU A 233 -18.30 -1.95 -18.37
N VAL A 234 -18.34 -0.64 -18.52
CA VAL A 234 -18.04 0.07 -19.77
C VAL A 234 -16.93 1.11 -19.63
N TYR A 235 -16.53 1.41 -18.40
CA TYR A 235 -15.55 2.45 -18.10
C TYR A 235 -14.12 1.89 -18.16
N GLU A 236 -13.17 2.71 -18.61
CA GLU A 236 -11.74 2.43 -18.62
C GLU A 236 -11.15 2.48 -17.22
N ASN A 237 -11.69 3.36 -16.38
CA ASN A 237 -11.36 3.46 -14.96
C ASN A 237 -12.55 3.97 -14.15
N ALA A 238 -12.57 3.70 -12.85
CA ALA A 238 -13.59 4.15 -11.93
C ALA A 238 -13.01 4.29 -10.52
N GLU A 239 -13.30 5.41 -9.87
CA GLU A 239 -13.08 5.62 -8.45
C GLU A 239 -14.33 5.20 -7.67
N LYS A 240 -14.17 4.91 -6.38
CA LYS A 240 -15.29 4.58 -5.50
C LYS A 240 -16.27 5.75 -5.38
N PHE A 241 -17.51 5.45 -5.12
CA PHE A 241 -18.50 6.49 -4.77
C PHE A 241 -18.06 7.27 -3.53
N SER A 242 -18.24 8.57 -3.57
CA SER A 242 -18.05 9.47 -2.45
C SER A 242 -19.05 10.61 -2.56
N GLU A 243 -19.78 10.84 -1.47
CA GLU A 243 -20.85 11.82 -1.41
C GLU A 243 -21.91 11.69 -2.54
N GLY A 244 -22.15 10.43 -2.96
CA GLY A 244 -23.15 10.08 -3.96
C GLY A 244 -22.68 10.16 -5.42
N LEU A 245 -21.42 10.53 -5.67
CA LEU A 245 -20.84 10.61 -7.01
C LEU A 245 -19.59 9.73 -7.13
N ALA A 246 -19.39 9.16 -8.33
CA ALA A 246 -18.17 8.43 -8.66
C ALA A 246 -17.49 9.05 -9.88
N ALA A 247 -16.17 9.29 -9.77
CA ALA A 247 -15.37 9.64 -10.93
C ALA A 247 -15.18 8.39 -11.79
N VAL A 248 -15.48 8.49 -13.08
CA VAL A 248 -15.33 7.41 -14.05
C VAL A 248 -14.67 7.91 -15.32
N LYS A 249 -13.90 7.06 -15.99
CA LYS A 249 -13.16 7.37 -17.20
C LYS A 249 -13.77 6.69 -18.40
N LYS A 250 -14.02 7.46 -19.45
CA LYS A 250 -14.52 6.97 -20.73
C LYS A 250 -13.87 7.76 -21.87
N GLU A 251 -13.41 7.06 -22.91
CA GLU A 251 -12.76 7.68 -24.08
C GLU A 251 -11.59 8.61 -23.69
N GLY A 252 -10.77 8.15 -22.71
CA GLY A 252 -9.62 8.89 -22.21
C GLY A 252 -9.93 10.07 -21.28
N LYS A 253 -11.20 10.42 -21.04
CA LYS A 253 -11.62 11.54 -20.21
C LYS A 253 -12.36 11.09 -18.96
N TRP A 254 -12.15 11.82 -17.87
CA TRP A 254 -12.89 11.64 -16.62
C TRP A 254 -14.14 12.52 -16.58
N GLY A 255 -15.19 12.01 -15.98
CA GLY A 255 -16.42 12.68 -15.61
C GLY A 255 -17.00 12.05 -14.35
N TYR A 256 -18.20 12.46 -13.96
CA TYR A 256 -18.83 11.93 -12.76
C TYR A 256 -20.22 11.38 -13.06
N ILE A 257 -20.53 10.26 -12.43
CA ILE A 257 -21.84 9.61 -12.47
C ILE A 257 -22.46 9.57 -11.08
N ASP A 258 -23.79 9.52 -11.03
CA ASP A 258 -24.54 9.22 -9.80
C ASP A 258 -24.67 7.70 -9.57
N THR A 259 -25.33 7.33 -8.48
CA THR A 259 -25.55 5.95 -8.05
C THR A 259 -26.44 5.12 -9.00
N GLU A 260 -27.12 5.77 -9.95
CA GLU A 260 -27.93 5.15 -11.01
C GLU A 260 -27.12 4.97 -12.30
N GLY A 261 -25.88 5.49 -12.33
CA GLY A 261 -24.99 5.48 -13.50
C GLY A 261 -25.25 6.60 -14.50
N LYS A 262 -26.07 7.59 -14.12
CA LYS A 262 -26.34 8.76 -14.96
C LYS A 262 -25.16 9.74 -14.87
N VAL A 263 -24.70 10.25 -16.00
CA VAL A 263 -23.65 11.26 -16.06
C VAL A 263 -24.18 12.57 -15.45
N VAL A 264 -23.55 13.02 -14.36
CA VAL A 264 -23.85 14.28 -13.68
C VAL A 264 -22.90 15.38 -14.15
N ILE A 265 -21.61 15.05 -14.25
CA ILE A 265 -20.57 15.97 -14.74
C ILE A 265 -19.95 15.34 -15.99
N PRO A 266 -19.99 16.03 -17.15
CA PRO A 266 -19.54 15.49 -18.43
C PRO A 266 -18.06 15.07 -18.43
N PHE A 267 -17.73 14.14 -19.33
CA PHE A 267 -16.36 13.67 -19.55
C PHE A 267 -15.50 14.75 -20.21
N ALA A 268 -14.78 15.51 -19.40
CA ALA A 268 -13.97 16.65 -19.87
C ALA A 268 -12.55 16.68 -19.26
N TYR A 269 -12.33 16.00 -18.14
CA TYR A 269 -11.13 16.13 -17.33
C TYR A 269 -10.06 15.11 -17.71
N SER A 270 -8.79 15.51 -17.61
CA SER A 270 -7.64 14.60 -17.71
C SER A 270 -7.45 13.77 -16.44
N TYR A 271 -7.87 14.34 -15.29
CA TYR A 271 -7.92 13.70 -13.98
C TYR A 271 -9.18 14.13 -13.23
N ALA A 272 -9.73 13.24 -12.41
CA ALA A 272 -10.83 13.55 -11.50
C ALA A 272 -10.67 12.76 -10.20
N GLY A 273 -10.60 13.48 -9.08
CA GLY A 273 -10.54 12.91 -7.73
C GLY A 273 -11.93 12.64 -7.17
N ARG A 274 -11.97 12.09 -5.96
CA ARG A 274 -13.22 11.85 -5.22
C ARG A 274 -13.77 13.16 -4.64
N PHE A 275 -15.07 13.22 -4.42
CA PHE A 275 -15.68 14.32 -3.67
C PHE A 275 -15.38 14.18 -2.18
N GLU A 276 -14.92 15.28 -1.56
CA GLU A 276 -14.69 15.41 -0.12
C GLU A 276 -15.13 16.82 0.31
N GLU A 277 -15.98 16.87 1.35
CA GLU A 277 -16.55 18.14 1.84
C GLU A 277 -17.21 18.99 0.73
N GLY A 278 -17.90 18.32 -0.20
CA GLY A 278 -18.65 18.95 -1.28
C GLY A 278 -17.82 19.40 -2.48
N ALA A 279 -16.54 19.14 -2.52
CA ALA A 279 -15.64 19.50 -3.63
C ALA A 279 -14.78 18.33 -4.09
N ALA A 280 -14.42 18.32 -5.37
CA ALA A 280 -13.47 17.37 -5.94
C ALA A 280 -12.39 18.09 -6.74
N TYR A 281 -11.14 17.64 -6.62
CA TYR A 281 -10.06 18.13 -7.46
C TYR A 281 -10.11 17.46 -8.83
N VAL A 282 -10.07 18.28 -9.87
CA VAL A 282 -10.03 17.85 -11.26
C VAL A 282 -8.91 18.55 -12.01
N SER A 283 -8.44 17.97 -13.10
CA SER A 283 -7.45 18.62 -13.95
C SER A 283 -7.94 18.71 -15.38
N ILE A 284 -7.65 19.83 -16.03
CA ILE A 284 -7.76 20.02 -17.49
C ILE A 284 -6.40 20.55 -17.92
N TYR A 285 -5.73 19.87 -18.84
CA TYR A 285 -4.33 20.17 -19.20
C TYR A 285 -3.45 20.12 -17.92
N ASP A 286 -2.68 21.17 -17.67
CA ASP A 286 -1.81 21.31 -16.49
C ASP A 286 -2.52 22.04 -15.32
N ALA A 287 -3.75 22.53 -15.52
CA ALA A 287 -4.51 23.21 -14.49
C ALA A 287 -5.23 22.22 -13.59
N THR A 288 -4.96 22.26 -12.30
CA THR A 288 -5.70 21.53 -11.26
C THR A 288 -6.51 22.51 -10.45
N PHE A 289 -7.83 22.28 -10.34
CA PHE A 289 -8.76 23.12 -9.61
C PHE A 289 -9.84 22.26 -8.95
N ALA A 290 -10.59 22.84 -8.03
CA ALA A 290 -11.69 22.14 -7.38
C ALA A 290 -13.04 22.54 -7.97
N ILE A 291 -13.91 21.54 -8.13
CA ILE A 291 -15.29 21.73 -8.59
C ILE A 291 -16.29 21.30 -7.53
N ASP A 292 -17.49 21.87 -7.57
CA ASP A 292 -18.64 21.37 -6.82
C ASP A 292 -19.35 20.21 -7.55
N LYS A 293 -20.37 19.64 -6.93
CA LYS A 293 -21.13 18.50 -7.47
C LYS A 293 -21.92 18.82 -8.75
N THR A 294 -21.99 20.08 -9.16
CA THR A 294 -22.60 20.52 -10.42
C THR A 294 -21.54 20.75 -11.51
N GLY A 295 -20.26 20.62 -11.17
CA GLY A 295 -19.14 20.83 -12.07
C GLY A 295 -18.65 22.28 -12.16
N ASN A 296 -19.17 23.19 -11.30
CA ASN A 296 -18.68 24.56 -11.24
C ASN A 296 -17.36 24.62 -10.47
N CYS A 297 -16.41 25.40 -10.97
CA CYS A 297 -15.16 25.66 -10.26
C CYS A 297 -15.40 26.45 -8.98
N VAL A 298 -14.83 25.96 -7.84
CA VAL A 298 -14.98 26.57 -6.50
C VAL A 298 -13.66 26.99 -5.85
N ARG A 299 -12.53 26.42 -6.29
CA ARG A 299 -11.18 26.77 -5.81
C ARG A 299 -10.16 26.68 -6.94
N TYR A 300 -9.19 27.59 -6.96
CA TYR A 300 -8.08 27.65 -7.93
C TYR A 300 -8.55 27.86 -9.40
N CYS A 301 -9.65 28.53 -9.58
CA CYS A 301 -10.28 28.72 -10.88
C CYS A 301 -9.45 29.59 -11.85
N GLU A 302 -8.58 30.46 -11.32
CA GLU A 302 -7.66 31.27 -12.10
C GLU A 302 -6.62 30.47 -12.88
N GLN A 303 -6.33 29.24 -12.46
CA GLN A 303 -5.44 28.32 -13.19
C GLN A 303 -6.07 27.89 -14.51
N LEU A 304 -7.38 27.65 -14.50
CA LEU A 304 -8.14 27.29 -15.70
C LEU A 304 -8.11 28.38 -16.78
N GLU A 305 -8.13 29.65 -16.37
CA GLU A 305 -8.09 30.78 -17.32
C GLU A 305 -6.68 31.00 -17.89
N LYS A 306 -5.61 30.76 -17.09
CA LYS A 306 -4.23 30.84 -17.56
C LYS A 306 -3.92 29.78 -18.63
N ASP A 307 -4.43 28.57 -18.45
CA ASP A 307 -4.22 27.48 -19.41
C ASP A 307 -5.04 27.64 -20.69
N LYS A 308 -6.26 28.20 -20.62
CA LYS A 308 -7.01 28.57 -21.83
C LYS A 308 -6.27 29.60 -22.72
N ALA A 309 -5.42 30.44 -22.09
CA ALA A 309 -4.61 31.42 -22.82
C ALA A 309 -3.35 30.86 -23.46
N GLN A 310 -2.90 29.64 -23.09
CA GLN A 310 -1.67 29.00 -23.57
C GLN A 310 -1.87 28.02 -24.72
N LYS A 311 -2.90 28.16 -25.56
CA LYS A 311 -3.05 27.30 -26.75
C LYS A 311 -1.81 27.40 -27.64
N PRO A 312 -1.18 26.26 -28.05
CA PRO A 312 0.05 26.26 -28.79
C PRO A 312 -0.12 26.91 -30.17
N LYS A 313 0.88 27.71 -30.57
CA LYS A 313 0.99 28.31 -31.91
C LYS A 313 1.28 27.23 -32.96
N LYS A 314 0.88 27.47 -34.22
CA LYS A 314 1.01 26.57 -35.39
C LYS A 314 2.28 25.71 -35.40
N GLY A 315 2.12 24.37 -35.56
CA GLY A 315 3.17 23.35 -35.62
C GLY A 315 2.70 22.04 -35.03
N TRP A 316 3.53 21.01 -34.97
CA TRP A 316 3.19 19.71 -34.41
C TRP A 316 2.70 19.80 -32.94
N ARG A 317 3.19 20.81 -32.20
CA ARG A 317 2.77 21.08 -30.82
C ARG A 317 1.27 21.37 -30.68
N SER A 318 0.63 21.89 -31.72
CA SER A 318 -0.80 22.16 -31.73
C SER A 318 -1.68 20.90 -31.92
N CYS A 319 -1.06 19.77 -32.21
CA CYS A 319 -1.74 18.47 -32.32
C CYS A 319 -2.00 17.81 -30.95
N TYR A 320 -1.39 18.32 -29.88
CA TYR A 320 -1.45 17.75 -28.55
C TYR A 320 -2.05 18.74 -27.56
N GLU A 321 -2.84 18.21 -26.63
CA GLU A 321 -3.45 19.00 -25.54
C GLU A 321 -2.44 19.32 -24.44
N PHE A 322 -1.42 18.45 -24.26
CA PHE A 322 -0.36 18.59 -23.26
C PHE A 322 1.02 18.51 -23.94
N ILE A 323 1.93 19.40 -23.54
CA ILE A 323 3.34 19.39 -23.94
C ILE A 323 4.18 19.44 -22.68
N GLY A 324 4.76 18.30 -22.33
CA GLY A 324 5.57 18.12 -21.13
C GLY A 324 7.04 18.47 -21.30
N LYS A 325 7.87 17.93 -20.43
CA LYS A 325 9.31 18.16 -20.42
C LYS A 325 9.99 17.57 -21.68
N THR A 326 10.90 18.34 -22.25
CA THR A 326 11.81 17.86 -23.30
C THR A 326 13.10 17.35 -22.65
N THR A 327 13.48 16.12 -22.96
CA THR A 327 14.73 15.48 -22.50
C THR A 327 15.37 14.79 -23.70
N ASP A 328 16.66 15.00 -23.94
CA ASP A 328 17.45 14.37 -25.00
C ASP A 328 16.82 14.45 -26.41
N ASN A 329 16.24 15.61 -26.77
CA ASN A 329 15.51 15.87 -28.04
C ASN A 329 14.14 15.15 -28.13
N PHE A 330 13.61 14.61 -27.07
CA PHE A 330 12.29 14.01 -27.01
C PHE A 330 11.39 14.80 -26.08
N THR A 331 10.13 14.99 -26.48
CA THR A 331 9.14 15.74 -25.70
C THR A 331 7.98 14.83 -25.38
N VAL A 332 7.63 14.75 -24.09
CA VAL A 332 6.40 14.10 -23.68
C VAL A 332 5.21 14.92 -24.14
N VAL A 333 4.25 14.29 -24.78
CA VAL A 333 3.04 14.91 -25.31
C VAL A 333 1.82 14.14 -24.82
N GLY A 334 0.65 14.80 -24.81
CA GLY A 334 -0.56 14.12 -24.36
C GLY A 334 -1.84 14.66 -24.99
N ASN A 335 -2.84 13.78 -25.01
CA ASN A 335 -4.21 14.09 -25.34
C ASN A 335 -5.11 13.50 -24.25
N GLY A 336 -5.85 14.32 -23.55
CA GLY A 336 -6.55 13.89 -22.35
C GLY A 336 -5.57 13.47 -21.26
N SER A 337 -5.85 12.35 -20.64
CA SER A 337 -4.97 11.73 -19.62
C SER A 337 -3.90 10.81 -20.20
N LEU A 338 -3.86 10.66 -21.53
CA LEU A 338 -2.92 9.77 -22.19
C LEU A 338 -1.71 10.54 -22.68
N GLN A 339 -0.53 9.98 -22.45
CA GLN A 339 0.76 10.53 -22.80
C GLN A 339 1.46 9.66 -23.84
N GLY A 340 2.32 10.28 -24.62
CA GLY A 340 3.23 9.67 -25.56
C GLY A 340 4.54 10.44 -25.63
N LEU A 341 5.39 10.09 -26.58
CA LEU A 341 6.69 10.73 -26.78
C LEU A 341 6.89 11.10 -28.26
N VAL A 342 7.30 12.32 -28.52
CA VAL A 342 7.67 12.77 -29.87
C VAL A 342 9.12 13.20 -29.93
N ASP A 343 9.72 13.06 -31.12
CA ASP A 343 11.06 13.58 -31.38
C ASP A 343 11.03 15.12 -31.59
N LYS A 344 12.20 15.72 -31.76
CA LYS A 344 12.34 17.17 -32.01
C LYS A 344 11.59 17.70 -33.26
N ARG A 345 11.21 16.81 -34.19
CA ARG A 345 10.42 17.15 -35.38
C ARG A 345 8.92 16.93 -35.18
N GLY A 346 8.51 16.45 -34.01
CA GLY A 346 7.11 16.12 -33.69
C GLY A 346 6.65 14.76 -34.23
N ARG A 347 7.59 13.90 -34.68
CA ARG A 347 7.23 12.53 -35.08
C ARG A 347 7.02 11.69 -33.83
N GLU A 348 5.89 11.00 -33.78
CA GLU A 348 5.55 10.11 -32.66
C GLU A 348 6.57 8.96 -32.59
N VAL A 349 7.18 8.80 -31.41
CA VAL A 349 8.11 7.74 -31.06
C VAL A 349 7.42 6.72 -30.17
N ILE A 350 6.70 7.19 -29.17
CA ILE A 350 5.83 6.38 -28.31
C ILE A 350 4.39 6.90 -28.51
N PRO A 351 3.45 6.03 -28.87
CA PRO A 351 2.07 6.43 -29.11
C PRO A 351 1.41 7.03 -27.86
N THR A 352 0.52 8.00 -28.09
CA THR A 352 -0.23 8.69 -27.04
C THR A 352 -1.34 7.78 -26.46
N LYS A 353 -0.94 6.72 -25.75
CA LYS A 353 -1.84 5.71 -25.19
C LYS A 353 -1.53 5.34 -23.73
N PHE A 354 -0.45 5.87 -23.16
CA PHE A 354 -0.01 5.57 -21.81
C PHE A 354 -0.52 6.60 -20.80
N THR A 355 -0.77 6.20 -19.58
CA THR A 355 -1.19 7.11 -18.51
C THR A 355 -0.04 7.98 -18.02
N GLN A 356 1.21 7.50 -18.16
CA GLN A 356 2.40 8.27 -17.86
C GLN A 356 3.55 7.86 -18.79
N VAL A 357 4.38 8.85 -19.19
CA VAL A 357 5.60 8.64 -19.96
C VAL A 357 6.69 9.54 -19.42
N TRP A 358 7.90 9.02 -19.23
CA TRP A 358 9.08 9.83 -18.92
C TRP A 358 10.32 9.22 -19.57
N VAL A 359 11.35 10.04 -19.78
CA VAL A 359 12.62 9.62 -20.36
C VAL A 359 13.69 9.61 -19.28
N ALA A 360 14.38 8.48 -19.14
CA ALA A 360 15.53 8.31 -18.25
C ALA A 360 16.46 7.24 -18.85
N PHE A 361 17.77 7.33 -18.59
CA PHE A 361 18.77 6.36 -19.03
C PHE A 361 18.68 6.02 -20.53
N ASN A 362 18.42 7.03 -21.36
CA ASN A 362 18.24 6.89 -22.81
C ASN A 362 17.12 5.91 -23.23
N HIS A 363 16.11 5.74 -22.38
CA HIS A 363 14.90 4.93 -22.62
C HIS A 363 13.65 5.70 -22.22
N ALA A 364 12.50 5.31 -22.79
CA ALA A 364 11.20 5.80 -22.40
C ALA A 364 10.52 4.79 -21.47
N PHE A 365 10.27 5.19 -20.26
CA PHE A 365 9.47 4.43 -19.31
C PHE A 365 8.01 4.83 -19.46
N VAL A 366 7.11 3.86 -19.37
CA VAL A 366 5.68 4.07 -19.58
C VAL A 366 4.85 3.38 -18.51
N VAL A 367 3.69 3.96 -18.24
CA VAL A 367 2.65 3.35 -17.38
C VAL A 367 1.36 3.23 -18.17
N LEU A 368 0.74 2.06 -18.12
CA LEU A 368 -0.60 1.79 -18.64
C LEU A 368 -1.32 0.87 -17.66
N ASP A 369 -2.53 1.27 -17.22
CA ASP A 369 -3.36 0.49 -16.29
C ASP A 369 -2.61 0.06 -15.02
N SER A 370 -1.83 0.99 -14.45
CA SER A 370 -0.97 0.76 -13.27
C SER A 370 0.20 -0.21 -13.50
N LYS A 371 0.40 -0.69 -14.74
CA LYS A 371 1.55 -1.50 -15.11
C LYS A 371 2.62 -0.66 -15.80
N GLN A 372 3.86 -1.00 -15.55
CA GLN A 372 5.04 -0.30 -16.07
C GLN A 372 5.77 -1.13 -17.11
N GLY A 373 6.37 -0.48 -18.07
CA GLY A 373 7.21 -1.06 -19.10
C GLY A 373 8.23 -0.05 -19.63
N MET A 374 9.05 -0.46 -20.58
CA MET A 374 10.11 0.37 -21.12
C MET A 374 10.27 0.18 -22.62
N PHE A 375 10.49 1.28 -23.34
CA PHE A 375 10.75 1.35 -24.76
C PHE A 375 12.13 1.98 -25.02
N ASP A 376 12.76 1.60 -26.10
CA ASP A 376 13.89 2.38 -26.61
C ASP A 376 13.40 3.71 -27.23
N LEU A 377 14.31 4.65 -27.44
CA LEU A 377 13.98 5.95 -28.07
C LEU A 377 13.77 5.87 -29.60
N LYS A 378 13.63 4.66 -30.13
CA LYS A 378 13.15 4.40 -31.50
C LYS A 378 11.73 3.91 -31.56
N GLY A 379 11.11 3.69 -30.36
CA GLY A 379 9.72 3.24 -30.20
C GLY A 379 9.53 1.72 -30.12
N LYS A 380 10.64 0.96 -30.03
CA LYS A 380 10.57 -0.49 -29.85
C LYS A 380 10.36 -0.80 -28.36
N GLU A 381 9.38 -1.64 -28.05
CA GLU A 381 9.20 -2.18 -26.70
C GLU A 381 10.39 -3.07 -26.34
N VAL A 382 11.04 -2.75 -25.21
CA VAL A 382 12.18 -3.50 -24.65
C VAL A 382 11.74 -4.32 -23.47
N ILE A 383 10.95 -3.72 -22.57
CA ILE A 383 10.34 -4.38 -21.43
C ILE A 383 8.82 -4.25 -21.58
N PRO A 384 8.07 -5.37 -21.58
CA PRO A 384 6.63 -5.33 -21.74
C PRO A 384 5.93 -4.60 -20.58
N VAL A 385 4.78 -3.99 -20.87
CA VAL A 385 4.00 -3.20 -19.88
C VAL A 385 3.14 -4.13 -19.03
N ILE A 386 3.78 -4.93 -18.18
CA ILE A 386 3.13 -5.95 -17.34
C ILE A 386 3.54 -5.88 -15.86
N TYR A 387 4.55 -5.10 -15.51
CA TYR A 387 5.12 -5.05 -14.16
C TYR A 387 4.39 -4.02 -13.30
N ASP A 388 4.17 -4.33 -12.04
CA ASP A 388 3.61 -3.38 -11.06
C ASP A 388 4.62 -2.27 -10.73
N ARG A 389 5.90 -2.64 -10.72
CA ARG A 389 7.01 -1.70 -10.54
C ARG A 389 8.18 -2.08 -11.44
N LEU A 390 8.83 -1.05 -11.97
CA LEU A 390 10.04 -1.14 -12.77
C LEU A 390 11.03 -0.10 -12.24
N ILE A 391 12.05 -0.54 -11.51
CA ILE A 391 12.98 0.34 -10.79
C ILE A 391 14.35 0.22 -11.45
N PRO A 392 14.81 1.27 -12.16
CA PRO A 392 16.16 1.29 -12.71
C PRO A 392 17.20 1.51 -11.61
N ASN A 393 18.27 0.73 -11.62
CA ASN A 393 19.42 0.84 -10.73
C ASN A 393 20.68 1.05 -11.58
N GLU A 394 21.35 2.18 -11.38
CA GLU A 394 22.51 2.59 -12.19
C GLU A 394 23.74 1.74 -11.85
N LEU A 395 24.45 1.31 -12.89
CA LEU A 395 25.75 0.63 -12.81
C LEU A 395 26.89 1.61 -13.06
N LYS A 396 28.09 1.26 -12.63
CA LYS A 396 29.30 2.03 -12.99
C LYS A 396 29.42 2.14 -14.52
N GLY A 397 29.58 3.37 -15.03
CA GLY A 397 29.70 3.63 -16.47
C GLY A 397 28.44 4.10 -17.17
N GLY A 398 27.34 4.37 -16.41
CA GLY A 398 26.09 4.93 -16.94
C GLY A 398 25.16 3.87 -17.56
N ASP A 399 25.44 2.60 -17.32
CA ASP A 399 24.53 1.48 -17.62
C ASP A 399 23.56 1.25 -16.48
N PHE A 400 22.55 0.40 -16.61
CA PHE A 400 21.59 0.11 -15.55
C PHE A 400 20.97 -1.28 -15.69
N ILE A 401 20.48 -1.79 -14.56
CA ILE A 401 19.62 -2.97 -14.46
C ILE A 401 18.26 -2.59 -13.88
N LEU A 402 17.28 -3.44 -14.06
CA LEU A 402 15.89 -3.18 -13.69
C LEU A 402 15.45 -4.20 -12.63
N LEU A 403 15.15 -3.73 -11.42
CA LEU A 403 14.38 -4.51 -10.46
C LEU A 403 12.90 -4.43 -10.88
N THR A 404 12.30 -5.57 -11.14
CA THR A 404 10.91 -5.68 -11.56
C THR A 404 10.08 -6.37 -10.50
N MET A 405 8.84 -5.94 -10.36
CA MET A 405 7.86 -6.56 -9.48
C MET A 405 6.57 -6.80 -10.25
N ARG A 406 6.02 -8.01 -10.13
CA ARG A 406 4.73 -8.39 -10.72
C ARG A 406 3.96 -9.25 -9.72
N GLU A 407 2.86 -8.73 -9.19
CA GLU A 407 2.09 -9.33 -8.10
C GLU A 407 3.00 -9.54 -6.86
N PHE A 408 3.33 -10.80 -6.54
CA PHE A 408 4.22 -11.17 -5.43
C PHE A 408 5.61 -11.64 -5.90
N PHE A 409 5.86 -11.55 -7.21
CA PHE A 409 7.11 -12.02 -7.80
C PHE A 409 8.03 -10.85 -8.12
N SER A 410 9.31 -11.05 -7.84
CA SER A 410 10.37 -10.10 -8.18
C SER A 410 11.38 -10.76 -9.12
N SER A 411 12.02 -9.94 -9.95
CA SER A 411 13.04 -10.37 -10.90
C SER A 411 14.03 -9.23 -11.14
N VAL A 412 15.18 -9.53 -11.68
CA VAL A 412 16.13 -8.51 -12.16
C VAL A 412 16.42 -8.74 -13.64
N LEU A 413 16.31 -7.68 -14.42
CA LEU A 413 16.53 -7.70 -15.88
C LEU A 413 17.66 -6.75 -16.26
N THR A 414 18.36 -7.05 -17.37
CA THR A 414 19.19 -6.04 -18.04
C THR A 414 18.32 -4.98 -18.72
N LYS A 415 18.91 -3.88 -19.13
CA LYS A 415 18.22 -2.83 -19.91
C LYS A 415 17.67 -3.34 -21.27
N GLU A 416 18.17 -4.46 -21.79
CA GLU A 416 17.66 -5.12 -23.01
C GLU A 416 16.56 -6.15 -22.70
N GLY A 417 16.16 -6.32 -21.43
CA GLY A 417 15.12 -7.26 -21.01
C GLY A 417 15.61 -8.70 -20.80
N LYS A 418 16.93 -8.95 -20.81
CA LYS A 418 17.47 -10.27 -20.48
C LYS A 418 17.37 -10.51 -18.97
N VAL A 419 16.92 -11.68 -18.57
CA VAL A 419 16.80 -12.09 -17.17
C VAL A 419 18.17 -12.28 -16.54
N ILE A 420 18.45 -11.57 -15.46
CA ILE A 420 19.59 -11.75 -14.55
C ILE A 420 19.17 -12.61 -13.37
N VAL A 421 18.15 -12.19 -12.64
CA VAL A 421 17.55 -12.98 -11.55
C VAL A 421 16.19 -13.45 -12.02
N PRO A 422 15.94 -14.77 -12.07
CA PRO A 422 14.65 -15.32 -12.48
C PRO A 422 13.49 -14.82 -11.64
N GLU A 423 12.32 -14.68 -12.25
CA GLU A 423 11.09 -14.31 -11.56
C GLU A 423 10.73 -15.39 -10.51
N ASN A 424 10.66 -15.00 -9.24
CA ASN A 424 10.33 -15.88 -8.14
C ASN A 424 9.74 -15.10 -6.96
N PHE A 425 9.15 -15.82 -6.01
CA PHE A 425 8.66 -15.27 -4.76
C PHE A 425 9.83 -14.99 -3.81
N TYR A 426 10.48 -13.84 -4.00
CA TYR A 426 11.47 -13.33 -3.09
C TYR A 426 10.82 -12.40 -2.07
N THR A 427 11.19 -12.50 -0.81
CA THR A 427 10.76 -11.54 0.22
C THR A 427 11.44 -10.19 0.04
N HIS A 428 12.65 -10.20 -0.53
CA HIS A 428 13.45 -9.02 -0.82
C HIS A 428 14.53 -9.35 -1.84
N ILE A 429 14.87 -8.37 -2.70
CA ILE A 429 16.08 -8.37 -3.55
C ILE A 429 16.83 -7.09 -3.22
N GLU A 430 18.06 -7.21 -2.77
CA GLU A 430 18.91 -6.08 -2.40
C GLU A 430 19.87 -5.78 -3.57
N ILE A 431 19.91 -4.52 -4.00
CA ILE A 431 20.70 -4.16 -5.18
C ILE A 431 21.73 -3.10 -4.82
N GLU A 432 21.35 -2.02 -4.13
CA GLU A 432 22.13 -0.79 -4.01
C GLU A 432 23.54 -1.02 -3.43
N ASP A 433 23.66 -1.75 -2.31
CA ASP A 433 24.94 -1.92 -1.59
C ASP A 433 25.88 -2.95 -2.24
N TYR A 434 25.40 -3.74 -3.20
CA TYR A 434 26.13 -4.89 -3.76
C TYR A 434 26.47 -4.75 -5.24
N LEU A 435 25.94 -3.74 -5.93
CA LEU A 435 26.22 -3.52 -7.36
C LEU A 435 27.70 -3.27 -7.66
N GLU A 436 28.42 -2.63 -6.75
CA GLU A 436 29.85 -2.38 -6.91
C GLU A 436 30.67 -3.67 -6.93
N GLN A 437 30.20 -4.70 -6.25
CA GLN A 437 30.80 -6.04 -6.24
C GLN A 437 30.35 -6.89 -7.43
N GLY A 438 29.33 -6.45 -8.16
CA GLY A 438 28.76 -7.16 -9.31
C GLY A 438 27.88 -8.35 -8.93
N ILE A 439 27.24 -8.30 -7.76
CA ILE A 439 26.42 -9.36 -7.21
C ILE A 439 25.05 -8.84 -6.76
N ILE A 440 24.08 -9.75 -6.70
CA ILE A 440 22.68 -9.46 -6.35
C ILE A 440 22.20 -10.45 -5.29
N PRO A 441 22.06 -10.02 -4.02
CA PRO A 441 21.41 -10.81 -2.98
C PRO A 441 19.92 -10.99 -3.20
N VAL A 442 19.43 -12.20 -3.00
CA VAL A 442 18.01 -12.54 -3.06
C VAL A 442 17.59 -13.23 -1.76
N TYR A 443 16.51 -12.76 -1.17
CA TYR A 443 16.03 -13.21 0.13
C TYR A 443 14.71 -13.95 0.01
N ARG A 444 14.58 -15.08 0.69
CA ARG A 444 13.33 -15.83 0.80
C ARG A 444 13.27 -16.52 2.16
N GLU A 445 12.17 -16.29 2.90
CA GLU A 445 11.90 -16.93 4.19
C GLU A 445 13.05 -16.76 5.22
N GLY A 446 13.69 -15.59 5.23
CA GLY A 446 14.79 -15.27 6.14
C GLY A 446 16.13 -15.91 5.76
N LYS A 447 16.24 -16.51 4.59
CA LYS A 447 17.48 -17.00 4.00
C LYS A 447 17.86 -16.17 2.78
N VAL A 448 19.17 -16.15 2.48
CA VAL A 448 19.75 -15.40 1.38
C VAL A 448 20.52 -16.31 0.44
N GLY A 449 20.46 -15.99 -0.85
CA GLY A 449 21.27 -16.51 -1.93
C GLY A 449 21.88 -15.39 -2.74
N LEU A 450 22.73 -15.70 -3.71
CA LEU A 450 23.43 -14.73 -4.54
C LEU A 450 23.37 -15.06 -6.03
N TYR A 451 23.19 -14.03 -6.85
CA TYR A 451 23.39 -14.06 -8.30
C TYR A 451 24.51 -13.08 -8.69
N ASN A 452 25.19 -13.34 -9.80
CA ASN A 452 26.03 -12.34 -10.44
C ASN A 452 25.25 -11.57 -11.53
N LEU A 453 25.87 -10.53 -12.11
CA LEU A 453 25.22 -9.70 -13.15
C LEU A 453 25.03 -10.43 -14.51
N GLU A 454 25.67 -11.57 -14.70
CA GLU A 454 25.48 -12.44 -15.89
C GLU A 454 24.29 -13.39 -15.73
N GLY A 455 23.69 -13.46 -14.53
CA GLY A 455 22.55 -14.32 -14.20
C GLY A 455 22.93 -15.72 -13.72
N LYS A 456 24.19 -15.92 -13.31
CA LYS A 456 24.62 -17.17 -12.69
C LYS A 456 24.29 -17.13 -11.19
N GLU A 457 23.65 -18.17 -10.68
CA GLU A 457 23.50 -18.39 -9.25
C GLU A 457 24.89 -18.74 -8.64
N LEU A 458 25.37 -17.87 -7.77
CA LEU A 458 26.64 -18.06 -7.05
C LEU A 458 26.44 -18.86 -5.75
N LEU A 459 25.34 -18.56 -5.05
CA LEU A 459 24.96 -19.23 -3.82
C LEU A 459 23.45 -19.50 -3.82
N PRO A 460 23.01 -20.73 -3.48
CA PRO A 460 21.60 -21.06 -3.30
C PRO A 460 21.00 -20.33 -2.09
N ILE A 461 19.68 -20.16 -2.06
CA ILE A 461 18.97 -19.49 -0.96
C ILE A 461 18.88 -20.40 0.25
N LYS A 462 19.94 -20.49 1.03
CA LYS A 462 20.01 -21.29 2.26
C LYS A 462 20.80 -20.65 3.40
N PHE A 463 21.53 -19.58 3.12
CA PHE A 463 22.43 -18.93 4.07
C PHE A 463 21.66 -17.98 4.99
N ASP A 464 22.24 -17.69 6.17
CA ASP A 464 21.56 -16.88 7.19
C ASP A 464 21.67 -15.40 6.88
N LYS A 465 22.85 -14.97 6.41
CA LYS A 465 23.19 -13.57 6.16
C LYS A 465 24.37 -13.44 5.23
N ILE A 466 24.46 -12.32 4.55
CA ILE A 466 25.65 -11.90 3.80
C ILE A 466 25.95 -10.44 4.09
N TRP A 467 27.25 -10.07 4.00
CA TRP A 467 27.65 -8.67 4.06
C TRP A 467 28.66 -8.36 2.96
N PRO A 468 28.55 -7.17 2.30
CA PRO A 468 29.54 -6.73 1.33
C PRO A 468 30.87 -6.50 2.04
N THR A 469 31.98 -6.83 1.38
CA THR A 469 33.31 -6.53 1.88
C THR A 469 33.98 -5.46 1.01
N HIS A 470 34.94 -4.75 1.60
CA HIS A 470 35.82 -3.83 0.85
C HIS A 470 37.19 -4.46 0.53
N SER A 471 37.26 -5.80 0.57
CA SER A 471 38.47 -6.55 0.26
C SER A 471 38.72 -6.66 -1.26
N GLU A 472 39.96 -6.60 -1.70
CA GLU A 472 40.32 -6.87 -3.10
C GLU A 472 40.08 -8.35 -3.51
N LYS A 473 40.10 -9.28 -2.54
CA LYS A 473 40.00 -10.73 -2.75
C LYS A 473 38.58 -11.26 -2.58
N ALA A 474 37.82 -10.72 -1.63
CA ALA A 474 36.50 -11.20 -1.29
C ALA A 474 35.42 -10.15 -1.64
N ALA A 475 34.33 -10.60 -2.25
CA ALA A 475 33.17 -9.75 -2.55
C ALA A 475 32.21 -9.66 -1.36
N VAL A 476 31.96 -10.78 -0.69
CA VAL A 476 31.05 -10.87 0.47
C VAL A 476 31.56 -11.82 1.52
N GLU A 477 31.17 -11.52 2.77
CA GLU A 477 31.19 -12.45 3.89
C GLU A 477 29.82 -13.15 3.98
N VAL A 478 29.82 -14.47 4.08
CA VAL A 478 28.63 -15.33 4.11
C VAL A 478 28.53 -15.99 5.47
N PHE A 479 27.37 -15.89 6.11
CA PHE A 479 27.08 -16.50 7.41
C PHE A 479 26.16 -17.71 7.25
N TYR A 480 26.52 -18.81 7.89
CA TYR A 480 25.76 -20.04 7.91
C TYR A 480 25.90 -20.78 9.24
N GLN A 481 24.81 -20.99 9.96
CA GLN A 481 24.76 -21.71 11.25
C GLN A 481 25.75 -21.20 12.32
N GLY A 482 25.99 -19.87 12.33
CA GLY A 482 26.85 -19.21 13.30
C GLY A 482 28.32 -19.13 12.90
N GLU A 483 28.71 -19.68 11.77
CA GLU A 483 30.05 -19.60 11.19
C GLU A 483 30.05 -18.66 9.97
N SER A 484 31.20 -18.08 9.61
CA SER A 484 31.33 -17.26 8.41
C SER A 484 32.48 -17.76 7.53
N PHE A 485 32.35 -17.43 6.24
CA PHE A 485 33.37 -17.63 5.20
C PHE A 485 33.27 -16.57 4.15
N TYR A 486 34.29 -16.42 3.32
CA TYR A 486 34.36 -15.33 2.32
C TYR A 486 34.37 -15.90 0.91
N ILE A 487 33.63 -15.29 0.00
CA ILE A 487 33.62 -15.64 -1.43
C ILE A 487 34.02 -14.47 -2.29
N ASP A 488 34.59 -14.77 -3.46
CA ASP A 488 34.86 -13.81 -4.52
C ASP A 488 33.61 -13.54 -5.38
N ARG A 489 33.80 -12.75 -6.47
CA ARG A 489 32.71 -12.37 -7.40
C ARG A 489 32.21 -13.52 -8.26
N GLU A 490 32.97 -14.59 -8.38
CA GLU A 490 32.62 -15.83 -9.09
C GLU A 490 31.90 -16.84 -8.16
N GLY A 491 31.76 -16.53 -6.88
CA GLY A 491 31.14 -17.39 -5.84
C GLY A 491 32.09 -18.44 -5.26
N LYS A 492 33.39 -18.29 -5.53
CA LYS A 492 34.41 -19.22 -5.01
C LYS A 492 34.86 -18.77 -3.62
N CYS A 493 34.96 -19.72 -2.70
CA CYS A 493 35.48 -19.42 -1.38
C CYS A 493 36.98 -19.03 -1.44
N VAL A 494 37.32 -17.93 -0.77
CA VAL A 494 38.68 -17.35 -0.76
C VAL A 494 39.30 -17.28 0.65
N GLU A 495 38.46 -17.32 1.70
CA GLU A 495 38.90 -17.26 3.10
C GLU A 495 37.91 -18.02 3.97
N ASP A 496 38.40 -18.67 5.05
CA ASP A 496 37.64 -19.49 6.00
C ASP A 496 36.81 -20.62 5.36
N CYS A 497 37.34 -21.21 4.30
CA CYS A 497 36.66 -22.20 3.47
C CYS A 497 36.29 -23.50 4.18
N GLN A 498 36.89 -23.80 5.32
CA GLN A 498 36.48 -24.93 6.17
C GLN A 498 35.06 -24.78 6.73
N ASN A 499 34.53 -23.52 6.77
CA ASN A 499 33.18 -23.17 7.27
C ASN A 499 32.12 -23.28 6.19
N THR A 500 32.50 -23.60 4.94
CA THR A 500 31.50 -23.79 3.86
C THR A 500 30.67 -25.06 4.13
N PRO A 501 29.34 -25.00 3.88
CA PRO A 501 28.49 -26.18 4.00
C PRO A 501 28.99 -27.29 3.08
N LYS A 502 29.24 -28.49 3.64
CA LYS A 502 29.44 -29.69 2.83
C LYS A 502 28.14 -30.03 2.13
N GLU A 503 28.18 -30.27 0.81
CA GLU A 503 27.01 -30.63 0.00
C GLU A 503 26.25 -31.83 0.53
#